data_88d92f824e8aa423ca9ebe5ec4f94138
#
_entry.id   88d92f824e8aa423ca9ebe5ec4f94138
#
_cell.length_a   1.000
_cell.length_b   1.000
_cell.length_c   1.000
_cell.angle_alpha   90.00
_cell.angle_beta   90.00
_cell.angle_gamma   90.00
#
_symmetry.space_group_name_H-M   'P 1'
#
loop_
_entity.id
_entity.type
_entity.pdbx_description
1 polymer ?
#
loop_
_entity_poly.entity_id
_entity_poly.type
_entity_poly.pdbx_seq_one_letter_code
_entity_poly.pdbx_strand_id
1 'polypeptide(L)'
;MALKKRTFSELKNKFSKKANFKPERFFDLGKAFLDATGLPGPAMGHLQMFLGHSDTGKTTALIKAAVDAQKKGILPVLIITEQKWGFEHAKLLGFDCEEVVDKTTGEVDWDGFFLFNNDFQYIEEITDYINTLLDAQDKGELQYDLLFLWDSVGSVPCKMTFEGKGGKMHNAATLADKIGMGLN
;
A
#
# COMPACT_ATOMS: atom_id res chain seq x y z
N MET A 1 44.98 -20.84 30.52
CA MET A 1 44.97 -19.66 29.66
C MET A 1 43.71 -18.83 29.94
N ALA A 2 43.83 -17.69 30.63
CA ALA A 2 42.66 -16.91 31.03
C ALA A 2 42.07 -16.16 29.80
N LEU A 3 40.79 -16.37 29.51
CA LEU A 3 40.07 -15.66 28.46
C LEU A 3 40.00 -14.16 28.85
N LYS A 4 40.67 -13.30 28.07
CA LYS A 4 40.63 -11.85 28.24
C LYS A 4 39.21 -11.36 28.06
N LYS A 5 38.55 -10.90 29.12
CA LYS A 5 37.23 -10.28 29.04
C LYS A 5 37.31 -9.02 28.16
N ARG A 6 36.59 -9.02 27.04
CA ARG A 6 36.50 -7.85 26.16
C ARG A 6 35.58 -6.80 26.80
N THR A 7 35.91 -5.53 26.59
CA THR A 7 35.04 -4.42 26.98
C THR A 7 33.82 -4.36 26.09
N PHE A 8 32.74 -3.74 26.54
CA PHE A 8 31.51 -3.57 25.75
C PHE A 8 31.77 -2.80 24.45
N SER A 9 32.66 -1.80 24.48
CA SER A 9 33.03 -1.03 23.29
C SER A 9 33.75 -1.90 22.24
N GLU A 10 34.62 -2.83 22.65
CA GLU A 10 35.27 -3.78 21.75
C GLU A 10 34.29 -4.78 21.15
N LEU A 11 33.28 -5.22 21.94
CA LEU A 11 32.19 -6.08 21.46
C LEU A 11 31.31 -5.34 20.47
N LYS A 12 30.94 -4.09 20.78
CA LYS A 12 30.12 -3.24 19.92
C LYS A 12 30.81 -3.01 18.58
N ASN A 13 32.10 -2.66 18.57
CA ASN A 13 32.85 -2.44 17.33
C ASN A 13 33.00 -3.71 16.49
N LYS A 14 33.06 -4.87 17.13
CA LYS A 14 33.23 -6.17 16.45
C LYS A 14 31.90 -6.67 15.85
N PHE A 15 30.77 -6.48 16.55
CA PHE A 15 29.49 -7.11 16.21
C PHE A 15 28.40 -6.14 15.74
N SER A 16 28.57 -4.84 15.94
CA SER A 16 27.64 -3.84 15.42
C SER A 16 28.15 -3.23 14.12
N LYS A 17 27.34 -3.26 13.07
CA LYS A 17 27.57 -2.47 11.86
C LYS A 17 27.02 -1.07 12.11
N LYS A 18 27.67 -0.03 11.56
CA LYS A 18 27.08 1.32 11.52
C LYS A 18 25.77 1.23 10.72
N ALA A 19 24.67 1.40 11.39
CA ALA A 19 23.38 1.54 10.71
C ALA A 19 23.33 2.93 10.09
N ASN A 20 23.26 3.00 8.77
CA ASN A 20 22.90 4.24 8.07
C ASN A 20 21.39 4.39 8.17
N PHE A 21 20.92 4.99 9.25
CA PHE A 21 19.53 5.34 9.38
C PHE A 21 19.24 6.50 8.42
N LYS A 22 18.46 6.22 7.36
CA LYS A 22 17.74 7.30 6.68
C LYS A 22 16.60 7.73 7.61
N PRO A 23 16.32 9.03 7.72
CA PRO A 23 15.16 9.46 8.51
C PRO A 23 13.90 8.80 7.96
N GLU A 24 13.12 8.17 8.83
CA GLU A 24 11.84 7.61 8.48
C GLU A 24 10.92 8.72 7.97
N ARG A 25 10.29 8.48 6.83
CA ARG A 25 9.26 9.37 6.28
C ARG A 25 7.92 8.66 6.39
N PHE A 26 6.90 9.42 6.76
CA PHE A 26 5.55 8.91 6.98
C PHE A 26 4.55 9.59 6.05
N PHE A 27 3.48 8.90 5.72
CA PHE A 27 2.28 9.54 5.22
C PHE A 27 1.51 10.14 6.40
N ASP A 28 0.91 11.31 6.21
CA ASP A 28 0.15 11.99 7.26
C ASP A 28 -1.34 11.61 7.17
N LEU A 29 -1.83 10.89 8.15
CA LEU A 29 -3.25 10.52 8.28
C LEU A 29 -4.05 11.52 9.12
N GLY A 30 -3.40 12.57 9.60
CA GLY A 30 -4.00 13.64 10.38
C GLY A 30 -3.94 13.43 11.89
N LYS A 31 -4.39 14.48 12.60
CA LYS A 31 -4.23 14.60 14.06
C LYS A 31 -4.83 13.43 14.84
N ALA A 32 -5.99 12.93 14.46
CA ALA A 32 -6.64 11.83 15.19
C ALA A 32 -5.81 10.54 15.18
N PHE A 33 -5.13 10.25 14.05
CA PHE A 33 -4.25 9.10 13.95
C PHE A 33 -2.97 9.31 14.78
N LEU A 34 -2.40 10.51 14.70
CA LEU A 34 -1.22 10.88 15.51
C LEU A 34 -1.50 10.78 17.01
N ASP A 35 -2.63 11.30 17.47
CA ASP A 35 -3.03 11.27 18.89
C ASP A 35 -3.26 9.83 19.38
N ALA A 36 -3.77 8.95 18.52
CA ALA A 36 -4.05 7.55 18.87
C ALA A 36 -2.80 6.65 18.85
N THR A 37 -1.85 6.91 17.98
CA THR A 37 -0.72 5.99 17.72
C THR A 37 0.64 6.55 18.08
N GLY A 38 0.77 7.88 18.24
CA GLY A 38 2.04 8.59 18.39
C GLY A 38 2.83 8.75 17.08
N LEU A 39 2.28 8.29 15.94
CA LEU A 39 2.90 8.39 14.63
C LEU A 39 2.00 9.16 13.65
N PRO A 40 2.56 9.91 12.69
CA PRO A 40 1.75 10.63 11.70
C PRO A 40 0.90 9.69 10.84
N GLY A 41 1.41 8.50 10.53
CA GLY A 41 0.76 7.50 9.69
C GLY A 41 1.69 6.36 9.30
N PRO A 42 1.42 5.65 8.21
CA PRO A 42 2.26 4.57 7.70
C PRO A 42 3.65 5.07 7.30
N ALA A 43 4.68 4.31 7.64
CA ALA A 43 6.04 4.59 7.21
C ALA A 43 6.20 4.30 5.71
N MET A 44 6.84 5.20 4.97
CA MET A 44 7.14 5.01 3.55
C MET A 44 8.15 3.87 3.36
N GLY A 45 8.00 3.10 2.30
CA GLY A 45 8.87 1.97 1.99
C GLY A 45 8.59 0.73 2.85
N HIS A 46 7.44 0.68 3.52
CA HIS A 46 7.01 -0.47 4.32
C HIS A 46 5.63 -0.95 3.89
N LEU A 47 5.43 -2.27 3.95
CA LEU A 47 4.11 -2.86 3.87
C LEU A 47 3.40 -2.70 5.22
N GLN A 48 2.19 -2.15 5.19
CA GLN A 48 1.36 -2.00 6.40
C GLN A 48 -0.06 -2.46 6.13
N MET A 49 -0.69 -3.05 7.13
CA MET A 49 -2.06 -3.55 7.05
C MET A 49 -2.91 -2.91 8.15
N PHE A 50 -4.03 -2.29 7.75
CA PHE A 50 -5.06 -1.85 8.67
C PHE A 50 -6.08 -2.96 8.90
N LEU A 51 -6.18 -3.43 10.13
CA LEU A 51 -7.12 -4.46 10.55
C LEU A 51 -8.22 -3.83 11.42
N GLY A 52 -9.45 -4.30 11.26
CA GLY A 52 -10.58 -3.83 12.06
C GLY A 52 -11.93 -4.23 11.46
N HIS A 53 -12.98 -4.08 12.27
CA HIS A 53 -14.36 -4.30 11.82
C HIS A 53 -14.76 -3.32 10.71
N SER A 54 -15.90 -3.58 10.06
CA SER A 54 -16.51 -2.62 9.13
C SER A 54 -16.72 -1.27 9.85
N ASP A 55 -16.65 -0.20 9.07
CA ASP A 55 -16.92 1.18 9.51
C ASP A 55 -16.00 1.74 10.62
N THR A 56 -14.82 1.12 10.80
CA THR A 56 -13.79 1.61 11.74
C THR A 56 -12.80 2.61 11.13
N GLY A 57 -13.06 3.10 9.91
CA GLY A 57 -12.26 4.14 9.26
C GLY A 57 -11.05 3.63 8.47
N LYS A 58 -10.94 2.33 8.15
CA LYS A 58 -9.84 1.77 7.36
C LYS A 58 -9.71 2.44 5.99
N THR A 59 -10.78 2.47 5.21
CA THR A 59 -10.83 3.16 3.90
C THR A 59 -10.54 4.65 4.05
N THR A 60 -11.05 5.31 5.10
CA THR A 60 -10.73 6.72 5.39
C THR A 60 -9.23 6.93 5.63
N ALA A 61 -8.57 6.00 6.32
CA ALA A 61 -7.11 6.06 6.51
C ALA A 61 -6.35 5.90 5.19
N LEU A 62 -6.80 4.99 4.30
CA LEU A 62 -6.23 4.83 2.96
C LEU A 62 -6.42 6.09 2.11
N ILE A 63 -7.62 6.71 2.13
CA ILE A 63 -7.88 7.97 1.43
C ILE A 63 -6.94 9.07 1.93
N LYS A 64 -6.76 9.21 3.25
CA LYS A 64 -5.84 10.22 3.80
C LYS A 64 -4.39 9.98 3.41
N ALA A 65 -3.95 8.72 3.35
CA ALA A 65 -2.62 8.37 2.82
C ALA A 65 -2.48 8.76 1.34
N ALA A 66 -3.52 8.51 0.53
CA ALA A 66 -3.55 8.91 -0.87
C ALA A 66 -3.47 10.44 -1.04
N VAL A 67 -4.25 11.19 -0.24
CA VAL A 67 -4.23 12.66 -0.23
C VAL A 67 -2.83 13.20 0.09
N ASP A 68 -2.17 12.64 1.11
CA ASP A 68 -0.82 13.07 1.49
C ASP A 68 0.22 12.64 0.44
N ALA A 69 0.04 11.50 -0.21
CA ALA A 69 0.86 11.06 -1.33
C ALA A 69 0.79 12.05 -2.50
N GLN A 70 -0.42 12.45 -2.92
CA GLN A 70 -0.61 13.47 -3.97
C GLN A 70 0.09 14.78 -3.65
N LYS A 71 -0.02 15.27 -2.40
CA LYS A 71 0.69 16.47 -1.94
C LYS A 71 2.22 16.37 -2.00
N LYS A 72 2.74 15.15 -1.92
CA LYS A 72 4.19 14.85 -1.98
C LYS A 72 4.67 14.50 -3.39
N GLY A 73 3.79 14.50 -4.39
CA GLY A 73 4.09 14.10 -5.76
C GLY A 73 4.32 12.59 -5.90
N ILE A 74 3.83 11.79 -4.95
CA ILE A 74 3.83 10.34 -4.99
C ILE A 74 2.51 9.90 -5.62
N LEU A 75 2.55 9.04 -6.62
CA LEU A 75 1.38 8.59 -7.37
C LEU A 75 0.61 7.52 -6.58
N PRO A 76 -0.62 7.78 -6.12
CA PRO A 76 -1.46 6.76 -5.50
C PRO A 76 -1.93 5.76 -6.56
N VAL A 77 -1.79 4.48 -6.27
CA VAL A 77 -2.33 3.37 -7.06
C VAL A 77 -3.41 2.68 -6.25
N LEU A 78 -4.66 2.92 -6.64
CA LEU A 78 -5.84 2.43 -5.95
C LEU A 78 -6.24 1.06 -6.52
N ILE A 79 -6.08 0.02 -5.73
CA ILE A 79 -6.47 -1.36 -6.05
C ILE A 79 -7.72 -1.64 -5.22
N ILE A 80 -8.88 -1.51 -5.85
CA ILE A 80 -10.18 -1.57 -5.15
C ILE A 80 -10.90 -2.84 -5.53
N THR A 81 -10.88 -3.80 -4.64
CA THR A 81 -11.49 -5.12 -4.85
C THR A 81 -12.82 -5.29 -4.11
N GLU A 82 -13.23 -4.27 -3.33
CA GLU A 82 -14.57 -4.12 -2.81
C GLU A 82 -15.22 -2.87 -3.42
N GLN A 83 -16.52 -2.92 -3.74
CA GLN A 83 -17.26 -1.78 -4.31
C GLN A 83 -17.58 -0.69 -3.25
N LYS A 84 -16.57 -0.31 -2.45
CA LYS A 84 -16.77 0.63 -1.33
C LYS A 84 -15.96 1.93 -1.46
N TRP A 85 -15.15 2.07 -2.51
CA TRP A 85 -14.44 3.32 -2.75
C TRP A 85 -15.38 4.37 -3.30
N GLY A 86 -15.58 5.45 -2.56
CA GLY A 86 -16.38 6.59 -2.98
C GLY A 86 -15.50 7.79 -3.31
N PHE A 87 -15.38 8.13 -4.59
CA PHE A 87 -14.58 9.29 -5.02
C PHE A 87 -15.13 10.61 -4.47
N GLU A 88 -16.46 10.76 -4.37
CA GLU A 88 -17.08 11.93 -3.73
C GLU A 88 -16.63 12.08 -2.27
N HIS A 89 -16.61 10.98 -1.52
CA HIS A 89 -16.12 10.98 -0.14
C HIS A 89 -14.61 11.26 -0.09
N ALA A 90 -13.83 10.69 -1.00
CA ALA A 90 -12.40 10.95 -1.11
C ALA A 90 -12.12 12.44 -1.41
N LYS A 91 -12.88 13.03 -2.32
CA LYS A 91 -12.81 14.47 -2.65
C LYS A 91 -13.10 15.37 -1.44
N LEU A 92 -14.12 15.02 -0.63
CA LEU A 92 -14.41 15.74 0.63
C LEU A 92 -13.25 15.65 1.64
N LEU A 93 -12.46 14.59 1.62
CA LEU A 93 -11.27 14.45 2.45
C LEU A 93 -10.01 15.10 1.86
N GLY A 94 -10.13 15.70 0.67
CA GLY A 94 -9.07 16.44 -0.01
C GLY A 94 -8.30 15.65 -1.06
N PHE A 95 -8.81 14.49 -1.48
CA PHE A 95 -8.25 13.74 -2.61
C PHE A 95 -8.48 14.51 -3.90
N ASP A 96 -7.40 14.74 -4.64
CA ASP A 96 -7.43 15.48 -5.90
C ASP A 96 -7.97 14.57 -7.01
N CYS A 97 -9.25 14.75 -7.30
CA CYS A 97 -9.96 14.05 -8.37
C CYS A 97 -11.12 14.89 -8.89
N GLU A 98 -11.42 14.76 -10.17
CA GLU A 98 -12.53 15.43 -10.84
C GLU A 98 -13.43 14.42 -11.55
N GLU A 99 -14.73 14.67 -11.50
CA GLU A 99 -15.71 13.89 -12.25
C GLU A 99 -15.62 14.27 -13.74
N VAL A 100 -15.51 13.26 -14.58
CA VAL A 100 -15.50 13.39 -16.04
C VAL A 100 -16.66 12.60 -16.62
N VAL A 101 -17.51 13.24 -17.38
CA VAL A 101 -18.66 12.60 -18.05
C VAL A 101 -18.30 12.35 -19.51
N ASP A 102 -18.32 11.11 -19.95
CA ASP A 102 -18.21 10.78 -21.37
C ASP A 102 -19.44 11.34 -22.11
N LYS A 103 -19.20 12.27 -23.03
CA LYS A 103 -20.25 12.95 -23.79
C LYS A 103 -21.01 12.02 -24.73
N THR A 104 -20.47 10.85 -25.04
CA THR A 104 -21.06 9.90 -25.99
C THR A 104 -21.91 8.86 -25.28
N THR A 105 -21.41 8.33 -24.16
CA THR A 105 -22.08 7.26 -23.39
C THR A 105 -22.88 7.79 -22.20
N GLY A 106 -22.54 8.99 -21.71
CA GLY A 106 -23.10 9.55 -20.47
C GLY A 106 -22.53 8.88 -19.21
N GLU A 107 -21.54 8.02 -19.35
CA GLU A 107 -20.88 7.37 -18.22
C GLU A 107 -20.02 8.37 -17.45
N VAL A 108 -20.02 8.21 -16.14
CA VAL A 108 -19.25 9.03 -15.21
C VAL A 108 -17.97 8.29 -14.87
N ASP A 109 -16.84 8.94 -15.06
CA ASP A 109 -15.52 8.47 -14.67
C ASP A 109 -14.83 9.52 -13.77
N TRP A 110 -13.71 9.17 -13.19
CA TRP A 110 -12.93 10.04 -12.33
C TRP A 110 -11.50 10.18 -12.84
N ASP A 111 -11.05 11.41 -13.00
CA ASP A 111 -9.72 11.77 -13.46
C ASP A 111 -8.94 12.52 -12.36
N GLY A 112 -7.61 12.47 -12.42
CA GLY A 112 -6.73 13.13 -11.47
C GLY A 112 -5.36 12.47 -11.37
N PHE A 113 -4.57 12.92 -10.39
CA PHE A 113 -3.24 12.37 -10.15
C PHE A 113 -3.31 11.07 -9.33
N PHE A 114 -3.80 10.00 -9.94
CA PHE A 114 -3.89 8.65 -9.37
C PHE A 114 -4.04 7.59 -10.47
N LEU A 115 -3.79 6.33 -10.14
CA LEU A 115 -4.21 5.17 -10.92
C LEU A 115 -5.30 4.43 -10.15
N PHE A 116 -6.35 4.00 -10.85
CA PHE A 116 -7.46 3.25 -10.28
C PHE A 116 -7.69 1.98 -11.07
N ASN A 117 -7.79 0.84 -10.38
CA ASN A 117 -8.17 -0.43 -10.99
C ASN A 117 -9.00 -1.25 -10.00
N ASN A 118 -10.17 -1.68 -10.44
CA ASN A 118 -11.11 -2.52 -9.69
C ASN A 118 -11.49 -3.81 -10.43
N ASP A 119 -10.83 -4.12 -11.55
CA ASP A 119 -11.09 -5.29 -12.38
C ASP A 119 -10.09 -6.41 -12.08
N PHE A 120 -10.22 -7.00 -10.89
CA PHE A 120 -9.40 -8.12 -10.46
C PHE A 120 -10.28 -9.27 -9.99
N GLN A 121 -10.00 -10.47 -10.48
CA GLN A 121 -10.72 -11.69 -10.11
C GLN A 121 -10.00 -12.50 -9.02
N TYR A 122 -8.67 -12.42 -8.97
CA TYR A 122 -7.85 -13.15 -7.99
C TYR A 122 -6.54 -12.43 -7.66
N ILE A 123 -5.90 -12.85 -6.56
CA ILE A 123 -4.71 -12.22 -5.95
C ILE A 123 -3.55 -12.10 -6.95
N GLU A 124 -3.33 -13.12 -7.78
CA GLU A 124 -2.22 -13.17 -8.73
C GLU A 124 -2.29 -12.04 -9.76
N GLU A 125 -3.48 -11.66 -10.24
CA GLU A 125 -3.65 -10.53 -11.15
C GLU A 125 -3.23 -9.19 -10.51
N ILE A 126 -3.54 -9.02 -9.22
CA ILE A 126 -3.15 -7.81 -8.48
C ILE A 126 -1.64 -7.74 -8.35
N THR A 127 -0.99 -8.87 -8.05
CA THR A 127 0.48 -8.89 -7.92
C THR A 127 1.16 -8.68 -9.27
N ASP A 128 0.62 -9.24 -10.35
CA ASP A 128 1.12 -9.01 -11.71
C ASP A 128 0.94 -7.54 -12.13
N TYR A 129 -0.17 -6.91 -11.75
CA TYR A 129 -0.39 -5.47 -11.96
C TYR A 129 0.63 -4.62 -11.20
N ILE A 130 0.86 -4.90 -9.91
CA ILE A 130 1.88 -4.21 -9.11
C ILE A 130 3.27 -4.37 -9.75
N ASN A 131 3.66 -5.59 -10.12
CA ASN A 131 4.94 -5.85 -10.77
C ASN A 131 5.08 -5.11 -12.10
N THR A 132 4.01 -5.05 -12.89
CA THR A 132 4.01 -4.29 -14.15
C THR A 132 4.32 -2.81 -13.94
N LEU A 133 3.75 -2.19 -12.89
CA LEU A 133 4.02 -0.79 -12.56
C LEU A 133 5.44 -0.57 -12.02
N LEU A 134 5.95 -1.50 -11.21
CA LEU A 134 7.33 -1.46 -10.72
C LEU A 134 8.33 -1.63 -11.87
N ASP A 135 8.07 -2.56 -12.80
CA ASP A 135 8.89 -2.74 -14.00
C ASP A 135 8.90 -1.48 -14.89
N ALA A 136 7.76 -0.80 -15.03
CA ALA A 136 7.67 0.46 -15.76
C ALA A 136 8.46 1.58 -15.08
N GLN A 137 8.46 1.61 -13.73
CA GLN A 137 9.27 2.53 -12.95
C GLN A 137 10.78 2.25 -13.14
N ASP A 138 11.19 0.99 -13.06
CA ASP A 138 12.59 0.58 -13.24
C ASP A 138 13.11 0.88 -14.65
N LYS A 139 12.26 0.80 -15.66
CA LYS A 139 12.57 1.18 -17.06
C LYS A 139 12.57 2.70 -17.30
N GLY A 140 12.14 3.50 -16.31
CA GLY A 140 12.02 4.95 -16.44
C GLY A 140 10.80 5.41 -17.26
N GLU A 141 9.87 4.51 -17.57
CA GLU A 141 8.60 4.82 -18.24
C GLU A 141 7.63 5.53 -17.28
N LEU A 142 7.70 5.20 -15.99
CA LEU A 142 6.94 5.80 -14.92
C LEU A 142 7.88 6.52 -13.94
N GLN A 143 7.83 7.87 -13.93
CA GLN A 143 8.79 8.73 -13.24
C GLN A 143 8.31 9.20 -11.85
N TYR A 144 7.40 8.47 -11.21
CA TYR A 144 6.85 8.81 -9.90
C TYR A 144 7.18 7.74 -8.88
N ASP A 145 7.41 8.15 -7.62
CA ASP A 145 7.29 7.21 -6.50
C ASP A 145 5.84 6.74 -6.41
N LEU A 146 5.63 5.47 -6.03
CA LEU A 146 4.31 4.84 -6.02
C LEU A 146 3.85 4.56 -4.58
N LEU A 147 2.56 4.80 -4.32
CA LEU A 147 1.87 4.33 -3.12
C LEU A 147 0.77 3.36 -3.54
N PHE A 148 0.95 2.07 -3.31
CA PHE A 148 -0.09 1.06 -3.53
C PHE A 148 -1.06 1.03 -2.34
N LEU A 149 -2.33 1.13 -2.63
CA LEU A 149 -3.43 1.09 -1.67
C LEU A 149 -4.42 0.00 -2.09
N TRP A 150 -4.51 -1.07 -1.33
CA TRP A 150 -5.38 -2.20 -1.63
C TRP A 150 -6.53 -2.30 -0.61
N ASP A 151 -7.76 -2.10 -1.06
CA ASP A 151 -9.01 -2.20 -0.28
C ASP A 151 -10.00 -3.15 -0.96
N SER A 152 -10.18 -4.37 -0.48
CA SER A 152 -9.53 -5.00 0.67
C SER A 152 -8.84 -6.30 0.28
N VAL A 153 -7.77 -6.62 1.00
CA VAL A 153 -6.95 -7.83 0.76
C VAL A 153 -7.75 -9.13 0.87
N GLY A 154 -8.82 -9.14 1.65
CA GLY A 154 -9.64 -10.33 1.89
C GLY A 154 -10.78 -10.57 0.90
N SER A 155 -11.03 -9.66 -0.03
CA SER A 155 -12.20 -9.70 -0.91
C SER A 155 -12.02 -10.56 -2.15
N VAL A 156 -10.79 -10.83 -2.56
CA VAL A 156 -10.49 -11.68 -3.73
C VAL A 156 -9.81 -12.99 -3.34
N PRO A 157 -10.15 -14.11 -3.98
CA PRO A 157 -9.51 -15.40 -3.76
C PRO A 157 -8.15 -15.47 -4.50
N CYS A 158 -7.33 -16.48 -4.20
CA CYS A 158 -6.27 -16.88 -5.12
C CYS A 158 -6.86 -17.64 -6.33
N LYS A 159 -6.12 -17.70 -7.42
CA LYS A 159 -6.54 -18.35 -8.67
C LYS A 159 -6.99 -19.81 -8.43
N MET A 160 -6.25 -20.56 -7.63
CA MET A 160 -6.60 -21.95 -7.29
C MET A 160 -7.96 -22.03 -6.59
N THR A 161 -8.29 -21.12 -5.68
CA THR A 161 -9.60 -21.08 -5.02
C THR A 161 -10.69 -20.62 -5.97
N PHE A 162 -10.40 -19.64 -6.83
CA PHE A 162 -11.31 -19.14 -7.86
C PHE A 162 -11.71 -20.25 -8.83
N GLU A 163 -10.77 -21.10 -9.24
CA GLU A 163 -11.01 -22.26 -10.10
C GLU A 163 -11.68 -23.45 -9.37
N GLY A 164 -12.05 -23.33 -8.11
CA GLY A 164 -12.69 -24.37 -7.31
C GLY A 164 -11.75 -25.49 -6.84
N LYS A 165 -10.43 -25.30 -6.94
CA LYS A 165 -9.41 -26.31 -6.59
C LYS A 165 -8.78 -26.09 -5.21
N GLY A 166 -9.13 -25.00 -4.52
CA GLY A 166 -8.54 -24.58 -3.25
C GLY A 166 -9.57 -24.05 -2.26
N GLY A 167 -9.12 -23.67 -1.07
CA GLY A 167 -9.94 -23.09 0.00
C GLY A 167 -9.26 -21.89 0.67
N LYS A 168 -9.86 -21.37 1.73
CA LYS A 168 -9.38 -20.15 2.43
C LYS A 168 -7.91 -20.18 2.86
N MET A 169 -7.40 -21.37 3.20
CA MET A 169 -5.98 -21.53 3.58
C MET A 169 -5.04 -21.26 2.39
N HIS A 170 -5.44 -21.60 1.17
CA HIS A 170 -4.67 -21.30 -0.04
C HIS A 170 -4.61 -19.81 -0.32
N ASN A 171 -5.69 -19.07 -0.06
CA ASN A 171 -5.70 -17.61 -0.22
C ASN A 171 -4.65 -16.95 0.68
N ALA A 172 -4.60 -17.33 1.96
CA ALA A 172 -3.63 -16.78 2.91
C ALA A 172 -2.18 -17.14 2.54
N ALA A 173 -1.95 -18.39 2.11
CA ALA A 173 -0.63 -18.85 1.68
C ALA A 173 -0.17 -18.13 0.40
N THR A 174 -1.03 -17.99 -0.59
CA THR A 174 -0.74 -17.26 -1.85
C THR A 174 -0.44 -15.81 -1.57
N LEU A 175 -1.24 -15.16 -0.72
CA LEU A 175 -1.03 -13.77 -0.35
C LEU A 175 0.33 -13.57 0.32
N ALA A 176 0.67 -14.43 1.30
CA ALA A 176 1.97 -14.36 2.01
C ALA A 176 3.15 -14.59 1.06
N ASP A 177 3.03 -15.56 0.15
CA ASP A 177 4.06 -15.86 -0.85
C ASP A 177 4.26 -14.69 -1.83
N LYS A 178 3.19 -14.20 -2.41
CA LYS A 178 3.24 -13.14 -3.43
C LYS A 178 3.68 -11.78 -2.87
N ILE A 179 3.17 -11.38 -1.72
CA ILE A 179 3.59 -10.12 -1.07
C ILE A 179 5.00 -10.26 -0.48
N GLY A 180 5.36 -11.41 0.08
CA GLY A 180 6.68 -11.66 0.64
C GLY A 180 7.80 -11.70 -0.40
N MET A 181 7.53 -12.21 -1.61
CA MET A 181 8.52 -12.28 -2.71
C MET A 181 8.70 -10.95 -3.45
N GLY A 182 7.70 -10.06 -3.42
CA GLY A 182 7.75 -8.78 -4.11
C GLY A 182 8.49 -7.66 -3.38
N LEU A 183 8.97 -7.91 -2.16
CA LEU A 183 9.59 -6.89 -1.30
C LEU A 183 11.09 -7.12 -1.03
N ASN A 184 11.75 -7.98 -1.78
CA ASN A 184 13.18 -8.25 -1.66
C ASN A 184 14.01 -7.50 -2.71
#